data_0686e103e96fc48eaf82e10e3b180f3e
#
_entry.id   0686e103e96fc48eaf82e10e3b180f3e
#
_cell.length_a   1.000
_cell.length_b   1.000
_cell.length_c   1.000
_cell.angle_alpha   90.00
_cell.angle_beta   90.00
_cell.angle_gamma   90.00
#
_symmetry.space_group_name_H-M   'P 1'
#
loop_
_entity.id
_entity.type
_entity.pdbx_description
1 polymer ?
#
loop_
_entity_poly.entity_id
_entity_poly.type
_entity_poly.pdbx_seq_one_letter_code
_entity_poly.pdbx_strand_id
1 'polypeptide(L)'
;MSLIVNPSAGGGRAGRALPAVLAALAAAGIPHRAERTRSLDHARELARGAAARGEIAVAFGGDGLVGAVADAVRNTDGVLAVLPGGRGNDFARVLGIPLEPVAACAVLTTGVERVLDLGEVGGRTFVAVASCGFDSDCNRIANETRFLRGTPVYVYSALRGLVGWRPARFSLELDGEAPESMVGYSVVIANSKAYGGGMYIAPGASLEDGLLDVLTIADMPKSRFLRLLPTVFKGRHVQAPEVSVRRARELRVSADRPFTLYADGDPIAELPVTVRALPRAVRVIVPIESP
;
A
#
# COMPACT_ATOMS: atom_id res chain seq x y z
N MET A 1 20.32 8.72 11.57
CA MET A 1 19.18 7.97 11.00
C MET A 1 19.06 6.61 11.63
N SER A 2 17.85 6.06 11.74
CA SER A 2 17.58 4.74 12.30
C SER A 2 17.05 3.82 11.18
N LEU A 3 17.88 2.88 10.70
CA LEU A 3 17.48 1.89 9.71
C LEU A 3 16.74 0.75 10.39
N ILE A 4 15.47 0.60 10.05
CA ILE A 4 14.57 -0.43 10.53
C ILE A 4 14.48 -1.49 9.44
N VAL A 5 15.15 -2.63 9.64
CA VAL A 5 15.40 -3.61 8.57
C VAL A 5 14.53 -4.84 8.75
N ASN A 6 13.71 -5.18 7.76
CA ASN A 6 13.11 -6.51 7.69
C ASN A 6 14.00 -7.45 6.85
N PRO A 7 14.82 -8.30 7.48
CA PRO A 7 15.80 -9.10 6.75
C PRO A 7 15.16 -10.14 5.82
N SER A 8 13.92 -10.55 6.09
CA SER A 8 13.17 -11.53 5.29
C SER A 8 12.47 -10.93 4.08
N ALA A 9 12.38 -9.58 3.99
CA ALA A 9 11.67 -8.91 2.91
C ALA A 9 12.23 -9.30 1.53
N GLY A 10 11.34 -9.45 0.57
CA GLY A 10 11.70 -9.85 -0.79
C GLY A 10 12.37 -11.24 -0.90
N GLY A 11 12.06 -12.16 0.04
CA GLY A 11 12.76 -13.46 0.09
C GLY A 11 14.21 -13.33 0.54
N GLY A 12 14.49 -12.44 1.48
CA GLY A 12 15.82 -12.17 2.03
C GLY A 12 16.64 -11.14 1.22
N ARG A 13 16.03 -10.47 0.24
CA ARG A 13 16.71 -9.44 -0.57
C ARG A 13 17.21 -8.28 0.30
N ALA A 14 16.38 -7.75 1.20
CA ALA A 14 16.79 -6.68 2.11
C ALA A 14 17.96 -7.09 3.00
N GLY A 15 17.92 -8.31 3.56
CA GLY A 15 19.01 -8.83 4.39
C GLY A 15 20.33 -8.99 3.62
N ARG A 16 20.27 -9.45 2.37
CA ARG A 16 21.46 -9.59 1.52
C ARG A 16 22.03 -8.25 1.07
N ALA A 17 21.18 -7.24 0.83
CA ALA A 17 21.61 -5.91 0.41
C ALA A 17 22.10 -5.05 1.60
N LEU A 18 21.79 -5.40 2.84
CA LEU A 18 22.13 -4.60 4.02
C LEU A 18 23.61 -4.21 4.11
N PRO A 19 24.62 -5.11 3.91
CA PRO A 19 26.02 -4.72 3.98
C PRO A 19 26.40 -3.61 2.96
N ALA A 20 25.87 -3.71 1.73
CA ALA A 20 26.13 -2.73 0.69
C ALA A 20 25.44 -1.38 0.99
N VAL A 21 24.23 -1.41 1.54
CA VAL A 21 23.50 -0.20 2.01
C VAL A 21 24.27 0.50 3.12
N LEU A 22 24.75 -0.25 4.14
CA LEU A 22 25.54 0.34 5.23
C LEU A 22 26.86 0.94 4.72
N ALA A 23 27.55 0.28 3.80
CA ALA A 23 28.75 0.81 3.17
C ALA A 23 28.47 2.10 2.38
N ALA A 24 27.36 2.16 1.63
CA ALA A 24 26.95 3.35 0.89
C ALA A 24 26.63 4.53 1.82
N LEU A 25 25.91 4.29 2.92
CA LEU A 25 25.63 5.32 3.92
C LEU A 25 26.88 5.83 4.63
N ALA A 26 27.80 4.91 4.98
CA ALA A 26 29.07 5.29 5.57
C ALA A 26 29.94 6.12 4.60
N ALA A 27 30.01 5.73 3.32
CA ALA A 27 30.72 6.47 2.29
C ALA A 27 30.12 7.87 2.05
N ALA A 28 28.80 8.03 2.22
CA ALA A 28 28.10 9.31 2.16
C ALA A 28 28.23 10.13 3.47
N GLY A 29 28.95 9.64 4.48
CA GLY A 29 29.11 10.32 5.76
C GLY A 29 27.82 10.42 6.60
N ILE A 30 26.83 9.55 6.37
CA ILE A 30 25.55 9.58 7.06
C ILE A 30 25.64 8.81 8.38
N PRO A 31 25.53 9.47 9.55
CA PRO A 31 25.45 8.75 10.83
C PRO A 31 24.19 7.89 10.89
N HIS A 32 24.37 6.61 11.10
CA HIS A 32 23.24 5.66 11.11
C HIS A 32 23.43 4.55 12.12
N ARG A 33 22.30 3.99 12.58
CA ARG A 33 22.20 2.72 13.28
C ARG A 33 21.28 1.79 12.50
N ALA A 34 21.50 0.49 12.53
CA ALA A 34 20.67 -0.47 11.84
C ALA A 34 20.18 -1.55 12.81
N GLU A 35 18.87 -1.72 12.86
CA GLU A 35 18.22 -2.71 13.71
C GLU A 35 17.33 -3.62 12.87
N ARG A 36 17.47 -4.92 13.07
CA ARG A 36 16.64 -5.93 12.39
C ARG A 36 15.33 -6.11 13.14
N THR A 37 14.22 -6.02 12.42
CA THR A 37 12.90 -6.24 13.00
C THR A 37 12.64 -7.73 13.22
N ARG A 38 11.85 -8.03 14.25
CA ARG A 38 11.35 -9.38 14.55
C ARG A 38 9.87 -9.52 14.19
N SER A 39 9.14 -8.40 14.15
CA SER A 39 7.72 -8.29 13.81
C SER A 39 7.40 -6.88 13.34
N LEU A 40 6.19 -6.64 12.81
CA LEU A 40 5.71 -5.29 12.49
C LEU A 40 5.52 -4.44 13.75
N ASP A 41 5.12 -5.02 14.88
CA ASP A 41 5.02 -4.29 16.14
C ASP A 41 6.38 -3.83 16.65
N HIS A 42 7.40 -4.69 16.57
CA HIS A 42 8.78 -4.29 16.87
C HIS A 42 9.27 -3.17 15.91
N ALA A 43 8.85 -3.20 14.63
CA ALA A 43 9.16 -2.10 13.71
C ALA A 43 8.52 -0.78 14.14
N ARG A 44 7.27 -0.81 14.62
CA ARG A 44 6.58 0.36 15.17
C ARG A 44 7.30 0.92 16.41
N GLU A 45 7.74 0.07 17.31
CA GLU A 45 8.52 0.45 18.51
C GLU A 45 9.82 1.16 18.12
N LEU A 46 10.58 0.58 17.18
CA LEU A 46 11.81 1.17 16.67
C LEU A 46 11.58 2.53 16.01
N ALA A 47 10.50 2.65 15.23
CA ALA A 47 10.14 3.89 14.55
C ALA A 47 9.75 5.00 15.53
N ARG A 48 8.94 4.68 16.56
CA ARG A 48 8.63 5.65 17.65
C ARG A 48 9.90 6.07 18.40
N GLY A 49 10.79 5.11 18.67
CA GLY A 49 12.07 5.41 19.30
C GLY A 49 12.96 6.30 18.44
N ALA A 50 12.97 6.12 17.11
CA ALA A 50 13.68 6.99 16.18
C ALA A 50 13.10 8.41 16.21
N ALA A 51 11.78 8.54 16.06
CA ALA A 51 11.09 9.83 16.10
C ALA A 51 11.35 10.59 17.43
N ALA A 52 11.29 9.89 18.57
CA ALA A 52 11.57 10.48 19.89
C ALA A 52 13.01 11.02 20.03
N ARG A 53 13.95 10.53 19.22
CA ARG A 53 15.35 11.01 19.17
C ARG A 53 15.58 12.05 18.08
N GLY A 54 14.54 12.46 17.35
CA GLY A 54 14.68 13.35 16.18
C GLY A 54 15.42 12.70 15.01
N GLU A 55 15.42 11.36 14.91
CA GLU A 55 16.06 10.61 13.85
C GLU A 55 15.07 10.25 12.75
N ILE A 56 15.52 10.29 11.48
CA ILE A 56 14.74 9.75 10.37
C ILE A 56 14.59 8.24 10.55
N ALA A 57 13.35 7.75 10.53
CA ALA A 57 13.01 6.34 10.55
C ALA A 57 13.07 5.78 9.14
N VAL A 58 14.12 5.04 8.81
CA VAL A 58 14.33 4.48 7.46
C VAL A 58 13.76 3.06 7.40
N ALA A 59 12.63 2.87 6.73
CA ALA A 59 12.03 1.57 6.49
C ALA A 59 12.78 0.82 5.38
N PHE A 60 13.63 -0.13 5.74
CA PHE A 60 14.33 -0.99 4.77
C PHE A 60 13.63 -2.34 4.65
N GLY A 61 12.73 -2.46 3.69
CA GLY A 61 11.90 -3.65 3.50
C GLY A 61 10.87 -3.51 2.40
N GLY A 62 9.73 -4.20 2.54
CA GLY A 62 8.58 -4.11 1.65
C GLY A 62 7.49 -3.20 2.20
N ASP A 63 6.37 -3.11 1.45
CA ASP A 63 5.26 -2.19 1.72
C ASP A 63 4.66 -2.36 3.13
N GLY A 64 4.54 -3.60 3.63
CA GLY A 64 4.07 -3.84 5.00
C GLY A 64 4.97 -3.25 6.09
N LEU A 65 6.31 -3.23 5.91
CA LEU A 65 7.22 -2.53 6.82
C LEU A 65 7.05 -1.02 6.70
N VAL A 66 6.94 -0.51 5.48
CA VAL A 66 6.71 0.92 5.21
C VAL A 66 5.43 1.39 5.90
N GLY A 67 4.34 0.64 5.74
CA GLY A 67 3.06 0.92 6.42
C GLY A 67 3.19 0.92 7.96
N ALA A 68 3.90 -0.04 8.53
CA ALA A 68 4.11 -0.11 9.98
C ALA A 68 4.94 1.07 10.52
N VAL A 69 5.96 1.51 9.79
CA VAL A 69 6.78 2.68 10.17
C VAL A 69 5.97 3.97 9.99
N ALA A 70 5.24 4.12 8.88
CA ALA A 70 4.35 5.25 8.63
C ALA A 70 3.29 5.40 9.74
N ASP A 71 2.62 4.29 10.10
CA ASP A 71 1.65 4.26 11.22
C ASP A 71 2.26 4.71 12.55
N ALA A 72 3.50 4.32 12.81
CA ALA A 72 4.19 4.63 14.06
C ALA A 72 4.61 6.10 14.19
N VAL A 73 4.92 6.77 13.08
CA VAL A 73 5.38 8.17 13.06
C VAL A 73 4.28 9.15 12.62
N ARG A 74 3.10 8.68 12.27
CA ARG A 74 1.98 9.53 11.84
C ARG A 74 1.62 10.57 12.90
N ASN A 75 1.24 11.76 12.44
CA ASN A 75 0.83 12.88 13.30
C ASN A 75 1.89 13.25 14.37
N THR A 76 3.16 12.99 14.08
CA THR A 76 4.32 13.41 14.89
C THR A 76 5.30 14.20 14.02
N ASP A 77 6.36 14.74 14.63
CA ASP A 77 7.48 15.33 13.88
C ASP A 77 8.44 14.28 13.29
N GLY A 78 8.12 13.00 13.44
CA GLY A 78 8.92 11.91 12.91
C GLY A 78 8.91 11.88 11.38
N VAL A 79 10.06 11.63 10.78
CA VAL A 79 10.23 11.55 9.32
C VAL A 79 10.48 10.12 8.90
N LEU A 80 9.70 9.64 7.93
CA LEU A 80 9.87 8.36 7.25
C LEU A 80 10.82 8.52 6.06
N ALA A 81 11.69 7.55 5.85
CA ALA A 81 12.36 7.34 4.58
C ALA A 81 12.24 5.86 4.17
N VAL A 82 12.35 5.57 2.87
CA VAL A 82 12.12 4.22 2.34
C VAL A 82 13.35 3.72 1.59
N LEU A 83 13.82 2.52 1.96
CA LEU A 83 14.78 1.74 1.17
C LEU A 83 14.07 0.46 0.69
N PRO A 84 13.82 0.32 -0.63
CA PRO A 84 13.03 -0.79 -1.16
C PRO A 84 13.77 -2.12 -1.03
N GLY A 85 13.20 -3.04 -0.25
CA GLY A 85 13.75 -4.38 -0.06
C GLY A 85 12.72 -5.49 -0.28
N GLY A 86 11.46 -5.13 -0.53
CA GLY A 86 10.34 -6.03 -0.75
C GLY A 86 10.20 -6.55 -2.18
N ARG A 87 9.05 -7.15 -2.47
CA ARG A 87 8.70 -7.66 -3.81
C ARG A 87 7.97 -6.61 -4.65
N GLY A 88 6.95 -5.92 -4.09
CA GLY A 88 6.16 -4.88 -4.75
C GLY A 88 6.88 -3.55 -4.72
N ASN A 89 7.17 -3.07 -3.53
CA ASN A 89 7.71 -1.74 -3.25
C ASN A 89 6.88 -0.65 -3.94
N ASP A 90 5.55 -0.80 -3.85
CA ASP A 90 4.62 0.03 -4.60
C ASP A 90 4.64 1.48 -4.11
N PHE A 91 4.78 1.69 -2.79
CA PHE A 91 4.90 3.02 -2.23
C PHE A 91 6.18 3.73 -2.72
N ALA A 92 7.33 3.03 -2.73
CA ALA A 92 8.57 3.57 -3.28
C ALA A 92 8.44 3.90 -4.78
N ARG A 93 7.76 3.03 -5.54
CA ARG A 93 7.51 3.22 -6.97
C ARG A 93 6.70 4.48 -7.24
N VAL A 94 5.62 4.70 -6.50
CA VAL A 94 4.76 5.88 -6.66
C VAL A 94 5.50 7.17 -6.28
N LEU A 95 6.40 7.11 -5.31
CA LEU A 95 7.23 8.24 -4.89
C LEU A 95 8.47 8.48 -5.78
N GLY A 96 8.68 7.67 -6.83
CA GLY A 96 9.86 7.81 -7.69
C GLY A 96 11.18 7.38 -7.04
N ILE A 97 11.13 6.68 -5.89
CA ILE A 97 12.32 6.19 -5.20
C ILE A 97 12.93 5.02 -6.00
N PRO A 98 14.24 5.03 -6.29
CA PRO A 98 14.90 3.91 -6.99
C PRO A 98 14.64 2.56 -6.31
N LEU A 99 14.26 1.53 -7.08
CA LEU A 99 13.91 0.22 -6.51
C LEU A 99 15.14 -0.63 -6.13
N GLU A 100 16.32 -0.21 -6.51
CA GLU A 100 17.57 -0.82 -6.06
C GLU A 100 17.99 -0.15 -4.74
N PRO A 101 18.17 -0.93 -3.63
CA PRO A 101 18.38 -0.35 -2.30
C PRO A 101 19.58 0.57 -2.17
N VAL A 102 20.71 0.26 -2.84
CA VAL A 102 21.91 1.10 -2.78
C VAL A 102 21.70 2.42 -3.54
N ALA A 103 21.05 2.37 -4.71
CA ALA A 103 20.69 3.56 -5.45
C ALA A 103 19.70 4.46 -4.68
N ALA A 104 18.77 3.84 -3.93
CA ALA A 104 17.83 4.56 -3.08
C ALA A 104 18.51 5.32 -1.92
N CYS A 105 19.72 4.94 -1.50
CA CYS A 105 20.45 5.67 -0.46
C CYS A 105 20.72 7.14 -0.85
N ALA A 106 20.83 7.44 -2.14
CA ALA A 106 21.00 8.82 -2.60
C ALA A 106 19.83 9.72 -2.19
N VAL A 107 18.60 9.18 -2.16
CA VAL A 107 17.41 9.92 -1.75
C VAL A 107 17.50 10.40 -0.28
N LEU A 108 18.22 9.66 0.56
CA LEU A 108 18.41 10.02 1.98
C LEU A 108 19.26 11.28 2.16
N THR A 109 20.06 11.67 1.16
CA THR A 109 20.94 12.85 1.19
C THR A 109 20.46 13.98 0.30
N THR A 110 19.91 13.66 -0.86
CA THR A 110 19.51 14.65 -1.87
C THR A 110 18.00 14.87 -1.93
N GLY A 111 17.21 14.03 -1.28
CA GLY A 111 15.75 14.13 -1.28
C GLY A 111 15.23 15.32 -0.49
N VAL A 112 13.96 15.60 -0.68
CA VAL A 112 13.20 16.63 0.03
C VAL A 112 12.11 15.98 0.87
N GLU A 113 11.72 16.66 1.94
CA GLU A 113 10.62 16.24 2.77
C GLU A 113 9.28 16.68 2.15
N ARG A 114 8.37 15.72 2.00
CA ARG A 114 6.96 15.98 1.64
C ARG A 114 6.05 15.45 2.74
N VAL A 115 4.91 16.10 2.91
CA VAL A 115 3.88 15.69 3.88
C VAL A 115 2.77 14.99 3.12
N LEU A 116 2.59 13.70 3.39
CA LEU A 116 1.69 12.83 2.64
C LEU A 116 0.50 12.39 3.48
N ASP A 117 -0.56 12.04 2.78
CA ASP A 117 -1.78 11.48 3.34
C ASP A 117 -1.64 9.98 3.60
N LEU A 118 -2.45 9.46 4.51
CA LEU A 118 -2.63 8.03 4.76
C LEU A 118 -4.11 7.68 4.70
N GLY A 119 -4.41 6.40 4.46
CA GLY A 119 -5.74 5.87 4.73
C GLY A 119 -5.81 5.26 6.14
N GLU A 120 -6.99 5.26 6.75
CA GLU A 120 -7.22 4.72 8.09
C GLU A 120 -8.49 3.90 8.13
N VAL A 121 -8.44 2.77 8.85
CA VAL A 121 -9.59 1.96 9.21
C VAL A 121 -9.41 1.37 10.61
N GLY A 122 -10.36 1.64 11.51
CA GLY A 122 -10.33 1.11 12.89
C GLY A 122 -9.08 1.48 13.69
N GLY A 123 -8.51 2.67 13.47
CA GLY A 123 -7.30 3.15 14.14
C GLY A 123 -5.98 2.63 13.54
N ARG A 124 -6.03 1.80 12.49
CA ARG A 124 -4.86 1.29 11.75
C ARG A 124 -4.75 1.99 10.41
N THR A 125 -3.54 2.32 10.01
CA THR A 125 -3.30 3.03 8.74
C THR A 125 -2.82 2.10 7.63
N PHE A 126 -3.03 2.56 6.39
CA PHE A 126 -2.45 1.99 5.18
C PHE A 126 -1.87 3.11 4.30
N VAL A 127 -0.83 2.79 3.56
CA VAL A 127 -0.14 3.78 2.71
C VAL A 127 -0.62 3.74 1.26
N ALA A 128 -1.06 2.58 0.78
CA ALA A 128 -1.40 2.42 -0.63
C ALA A 128 -2.89 2.19 -0.86
N VAL A 129 -3.39 1.00 -0.65
CA VAL A 129 -4.73 0.60 -1.10
C VAL A 129 -5.39 -0.33 -0.09
N ALA A 130 -6.66 -0.05 0.24
CA ALA A 130 -7.54 -1.00 0.90
C ALA A 130 -8.59 -1.51 -0.09
N SER A 131 -9.05 -2.76 0.06
CA SER A 131 -10.01 -3.37 -0.85
C SER A 131 -10.84 -4.46 -0.21
N CYS A 132 -12.05 -4.66 -0.72
CA CYS A 132 -12.93 -5.75 -0.34
C CYS A 132 -13.66 -6.33 -1.56
N GLY A 133 -14.24 -7.53 -1.40
CA GLY A 133 -14.92 -8.24 -2.45
C GLY A 133 -14.01 -9.26 -3.15
N PHE A 134 -14.03 -9.33 -4.47
CA PHE A 134 -13.20 -10.25 -5.25
C PHE A 134 -11.69 -10.06 -4.97
N ASP A 135 -11.28 -8.82 -4.79
CA ASP A 135 -9.89 -8.51 -4.49
C ASP A 135 -9.44 -9.07 -3.12
N SER A 136 -10.34 -9.08 -2.12
CA SER A 136 -10.07 -9.75 -0.83
C SER A 136 -9.85 -11.25 -1.00
N ASP A 137 -10.68 -11.92 -1.82
CA ASP A 137 -10.50 -13.34 -2.11
C ASP A 137 -9.17 -13.59 -2.83
N CYS A 138 -8.78 -12.72 -3.77
CA CYS A 138 -7.48 -12.80 -4.43
C CYS A 138 -6.33 -12.62 -3.44
N ASN A 139 -6.40 -11.64 -2.54
CA ASN A 139 -5.39 -11.41 -1.50
C ASN A 139 -5.28 -12.62 -0.56
N ARG A 140 -6.42 -13.17 -0.10
CA ARG A 140 -6.44 -14.38 0.73
C ARG A 140 -5.78 -15.55 0.02
N ILE A 141 -6.16 -15.84 -1.24
CA ILE A 141 -5.59 -16.93 -2.04
C ILE A 141 -4.09 -16.70 -2.25
N ALA A 142 -3.67 -15.46 -2.52
CA ALA A 142 -2.26 -15.13 -2.71
C ALA A 142 -1.43 -15.37 -1.44
N ASN A 143 -1.96 -14.99 -0.28
CA ASN A 143 -1.31 -15.19 1.02
C ASN A 143 -1.21 -16.68 1.40
N GLU A 144 -2.20 -17.49 1.05
CA GLU A 144 -2.19 -18.95 1.26
C GLU A 144 -1.28 -19.69 0.27
N THR A 145 -1.00 -19.10 -0.90
CA THR A 145 -0.23 -19.76 -1.98
C THR A 145 1.28 -19.68 -1.71
N ARG A 146 1.90 -20.84 -1.44
CA ARG A 146 3.34 -20.94 -1.11
C ARG A 146 4.24 -21.33 -2.28
N PHE A 147 3.68 -21.92 -3.35
CA PHE A 147 4.42 -22.48 -4.49
C PHE A 147 4.68 -21.48 -5.62
N LEU A 148 3.94 -20.33 -5.66
CA LEU A 148 4.15 -19.22 -6.58
C LEU A 148 4.63 -17.98 -5.83
N ARG A 149 5.40 -17.12 -6.51
CA ARG A 149 5.93 -15.89 -5.95
C ARG A 149 5.91 -14.76 -6.97
N GLY A 150 5.76 -13.51 -6.50
CA GLY A 150 5.73 -12.33 -7.36
C GLY A 150 4.43 -12.22 -8.17
N THR A 151 4.47 -11.52 -9.31
CA THR A 151 3.30 -11.28 -10.17
C THR A 151 2.48 -12.53 -10.54
N PRO A 152 3.09 -13.71 -10.83
CA PRO A 152 2.33 -14.92 -11.12
C PRO A 152 1.35 -15.37 -10.04
N VAL A 153 1.60 -15.07 -8.75
CA VAL A 153 0.69 -15.45 -7.67
C VAL A 153 -0.63 -14.68 -7.77
N TYR A 154 -0.60 -13.42 -8.17
CA TYR A 154 -1.81 -12.61 -8.32
C TYR A 154 -2.65 -13.06 -9.50
N VAL A 155 -2.01 -13.41 -10.63
CA VAL A 155 -2.72 -13.99 -11.80
C VAL A 155 -3.39 -15.32 -11.43
N TYR A 156 -2.67 -16.20 -10.76
CA TYR A 156 -3.21 -17.46 -10.26
C TYR A 156 -4.40 -17.23 -9.31
N SER A 157 -4.25 -16.32 -8.35
CA SER A 157 -5.29 -16.00 -7.36
C SER A 157 -6.54 -15.43 -8.03
N ALA A 158 -6.39 -14.56 -9.02
CA ALA A 158 -7.49 -14.01 -9.80
C ALA A 158 -8.22 -15.10 -10.58
N LEU A 159 -7.50 -15.99 -11.29
CA LEU A 159 -8.11 -17.09 -12.04
C LEU A 159 -8.82 -18.07 -11.11
N ARG A 160 -8.19 -18.48 -10.01
CA ARG A 160 -8.75 -19.39 -9.03
C ARG A 160 -9.98 -18.80 -8.32
N GLY A 161 -9.88 -17.55 -7.88
CA GLY A 161 -10.99 -16.83 -7.24
C GLY A 161 -12.19 -16.69 -8.17
N LEU A 162 -11.95 -16.42 -9.46
CA LEU A 162 -13.00 -16.19 -10.43
C LEU A 162 -13.88 -17.42 -10.71
N VAL A 163 -13.35 -18.63 -10.56
CA VAL A 163 -14.12 -19.87 -10.80
C VAL A 163 -15.38 -19.90 -9.93
N GLY A 164 -15.25 -19.67 -8.63
CA GLY A 164 -16.36 -19.70 -7.68
C GLY A 164 -17.02 -18.35 -7.42
N TRP A 165 -16.50 -17.26 -8.00
CA TRP A 165 -16.98 -15.93 -7.70
C TRP A 165 -18.42 -15.70 -8.13
N ARG A 166 -19.19 -15.10 -7.22
CA ARG A 166 -20.52 -14.55 -7.47
C ARG A 166 -20.51 -13.09 -7.07
N PRO A 167 -21.06 -12.18 -7.89
CA PRO A 167 -21.18 -10.77 -7.54
C PRO A 167 -21.86 -10.59 -6.19
N ALA A 168 -21.41 -9.60 -5.42
CA ALA A 168 -21.97 -9.24 -4.13
C ALA A 168 -22.66 -7.88 -4.25
N ARG A 169 -23.64 -7.64 -3.38
CA ARG A 169 -24.24 -6.32 -3.21
C ARG A 169 -23.47 -5.58 -2.13
N PHE A 170 -22.87 -4.46 -2.52
CA PHE A 170 -22.22 -3.52 -1.62
C PHE A 170 -23.12 -2.31 -1.39
N SER A 171 -23.08 -1.74 -0.19
CA SER A 171 -23.67 -0.46 0.14
C SER A 171 -22.53 0.49 0.53
N LEU A 172 -22.49 1.65 -0.12
CA LEU A 172 -21.44 2.65 -0.03
C LEU A 172 -22.05 3.99 0.40
N GLU A 173 -21.53 4.58 1.46
CA GLU A 173 -21.88 5.91 1.94
C GLU A 173 -20.60 6.74 1.93
N LEU A 174 -20.54 7.74 1.03
CA LEU A 174 -19.40 8.63 0.85
C LEU A 174 -19.71 9.96 1.52
N ASP A 175 -18.83 10.44 2.37
CA ASP A 175 -18.88 11.76 3.03
C ASP A 175 -20.23 12.08 3.70
N GLY A 176 -20.95 11.04 4.19
CA GLY A 176 -22.26 11.18 4.81
C GLY A 176 -23.43 11.35 3.83
N GLU A 177 -23.21 11.15 2.53
CA GLU A 177 -24.28 11.10 1.54
C GLU A 177 -25.20 9.88 1.76
N ALA A 178 -26.37 9.88 1.11
CA ALA A 178 -27.26 8.73 1.16
C ALA A 178 -26.57 7.47 0.63
N PRO A 179 -26.72 6.31 1.31
CA PRO A 179 -26.10 5.07 0.87
C PRO A 179 -26.52 4.65 -0.54
N GLU A 180 -25.55 4.39 -1.38
CA GLU A 180 -25.75 3.83 -2.73
C GLU A 180 -25.46 2.34 -2.75
N SER A 181 -26.29 1.57 -3.45
CA SER A 181 -26.10 0.14 -3.63
C SER A 181 -25.52 -0.17 -5.00
N MET A 182 -24.47 -1.00 -5.05
CA MET A 182 -23.95 -1.56 -6.28
C MET A 182 -23.82 -3.07 -6.18
N VAL A 183 -24.01 -3.77 -7.28
CA VAL A 183 -23.73 -5.20 -7.42
C VAL A 183 -22.48 -5.35 -8.28
N GLY A 184 -21.49 -6.10 -7.79
CA GLY A 184 -20.25 -6.22 -8.54
C GLY A 184 -19.18 -7.08 -7.89
N TYR A 185 -17.96 -6.86 -8.38
CA TYR A 185 -16.79 -7.62 -8.00
C TYR A 185 -16.10 -7.06 -6.76
N SER A 186 -15.78 -5.77 -6.75
CA SER A 186 -14.94 -5.19 -5.71
C SER A 186 -15.24 -3.73 -5.43
N VAL A 187 -14.94 -3.32 -4.21
CA VAL A 187 -14.73 -1.93 -3.81
C VAL A 187 -13.27 -1.76 -3.43
N VAL A 188 -12.59 -0.82 -4.08
CA VAL A 188 -11.18 -0.50 -3.86
C VAL A 188 -11.10 0.94 -3.36
N ILE A 189 -10.34 1.15 -2.31
CA ILE A 189 -10.18 2.43 -1.63
C ILE A 189 -8.70 2.78 -1.67
N ALA A 190 -8.32 3.69 -2.56
CA ALA A 190 -6.95 3.98 -2.86
C ALA A 190 -6.52 5.33 -2.29
N ASN A 191 -5.47 5.31 -1.47
CA ASN A 191 -4.70 6.48 -1.07
C ASN A 191 -3.58 6.76 -2.08
N SER A 192 -3.12 5.73 -2.80
CA SER A 192 -2.02 5.77 -3.75
C SER A 192 -2.40 5.16 -5.10
N LYS A 193 -1.67 5.55 -6.15
CA LYS A 193 -1.93 5.11 -7.54
C LYS A 193 -1.81 3.61 -7.76
N ALA A 194 -0.90 2.94 -7.02
CA ALA A 194 -0.48 1.57 -7.34
C ALA A 194 -0.41 0.65 -6.13
N TYR A 195 -0.63 -0.64 -6.36
CA TYR A 195 -0.45 -1.73 -5.42
C TYR A 195 -0.10 -3.05 -6.14
N GLY A 196 0.18 -4.11 -5.37
CA GLY A 196 0.33 -5.47 -5.91
C GLY A 196 1.50 -5.66 -6.89
N GLY A 197 2.57 -4.86 -6.77
CA GLY A 197 3.76 -4.97 -7.61
C GLY A 197 3.67 -4.20 -8.92
N GLY A 198 3.01 -3.04 -8.93
CA GLY A 198 2.94 -2.12 -10.06
C GLY A 198 1.62 -2.16 -10.83
N MET A 199 0.55 -2.63 -10.22
CA MET A 199 -0.81 -2.47 -10.75
C MET A 199 -1.32 -1.06 -10.43
N TYR A 200 -1.51 -0.22 -11.44
CA TYR A 200 -2.05 1.14 -11.31
C TYR A 200 -3.57 1.10 -11.18
N ILE A 201 -4.07 0.66 -10.01
CA ILE A 201 -5.50 0.48 -9.75
C ILE A 201 -6.26 1.81 -9.72
N ALA A 202 -5.63 2.87 -9.20
CA ALA A 202 -6.20 4.21 -9.13
C ALA A 202 -5.22 5.23 -9.73
N PRO A 203 -5.08 5.30 -11.06
CA PRO A 203 -4.05 6.12 -11.71
C PRO A 203 -4.19 7.62 -11.41
N GLY A 204 -5.39 8.07 -11.00
CA GLY A 204 -5.68 9.44 -10.61
C GLY A 204 -5.45 9.76 -9.14
N ALA A 205 -5.17 8.77 -8.29
CA ALA A 205 -5.01 8.99 -6.86
C ALA A 205 -3.80 9.90 -6.54
N SER A 206 -3.94 10.72 -5.51
CA SER A 206 -2.90 11.62 -5.01
C SER A 206 -2.64 11.35 -3.53
N LEU A 207 -1.38 11.33 -3.13
CA LEU A 207 -0.98 11.21 -1.73
C LEU A 207 -1.04 12.56 -0.97
N GLU A 208 -1.59 13.63 -1.57
CA GLU A 208 -1.50 14.98 -1.01
C GLU A 208 -2.78 15.82 -1.15
N ASP A 209 -3.89 15.24 -1.64
CA ASP A 209 -5.14 15.99 -1.87
C ASP A 209 -6.18 15.83 -0.72
N GLY A 210 -5.83 15.02 0.29
CA GLY A 210 -6.69 14.77 1.44
C GLY A 210 -7.91 13.89 1.13
N LEU A 211 -7.87 13.13 0.02
CA LEU A 211 -8.97 12.31 -0.46
C LEU A 211 -8.53 10.85 -0.67
N LEU A 212 -9.50 9.97 -0.72
CA LEU A 212 -9.36 8.59 -1.16
C LEU A 212 -10.08 8.43 -2.49
N ASP A 213 -9.43 7.78 -3.47
CA ASP A 213 -10.09 7.37 -4.70
C ASP A 213 -10.84 6.05 -4.46
N VAL A 214 -12.16 6.09 -4.53
CA VAL A 214 -13.04 4.94 -4.33
C VAL A 214 -13.42 4.40 -5.69
N LEU A 215 -12.87 3.21 -6.02
CA LEU A 215 -13.20 2.52 -7.26
C LEU A 215 -14.21 1.41 -6.96
N THR A 216 -15.24 1.33 -7.79
CA THR A 216 -16.18 0.22 -7.80
C THR A 216 -16.07 -0.52 -9.12
N ILE A 217 -16.03 -1.84 -9.06
CA ILE A 217 -16.03 -2.72 -10.23
C ILE A 217 -17.37 -3.42 -10.25
N ALA A 218 -18.27 -2.94 -11.10
CA ALA A 218 -19.63 -3.47 -11.24
C ALA A 218 -19.66 -4.88 -11.82
N ASP A 219 -20.82 -5.51 -11.75
CA ASP A 219 -21.04 -6.84 -12.31
C ASP A 219 -20.84 -6.84 -13.83
N MET A 220 -20.16 -7.87 -14.31
CA MET A 220 -19.89 -8.11 -15.71
C MET A 220 -19.64 -9.60 -15.96
N PRO A 221 -19.76 -10.09 -17.22
CA PRO A 221 -19.37 -11.45 -17.58
C PRO A 221 -17.90 -11.73 -17.22
N LYS A 222 -17.61 -12.91 -16.67
CA LYS A 222 -16.25 -13.31 -16.26
C LYS A 222 -15.23 -13.17 -17.39
N SER A 223 -15.63 -13.44 -18.63
CA SER A 223 -14.78 -13.26 -19.80
C SER A 223 -14.42 -11.80 -20.07
N ARG A 224 -15.32 -10.86 -19.76
CA ARG A 224 -15.09 -9.43 -19.83
C ARG A 224 -14.11 -8.99 -18.73
N PHE A 225 -14.35 -9.46 -17.51
CA PHE A 225 -13.47 -9.19 -16.35
C PHE A 225 -12.03 -9.66 -16.64
N LEU A 226 -11.85 -10.88 -17.15
CA LEU A 226 -10.53 -11.41 -17.52
C LEU A 226 -9.81 -10.56 -18.58
N ARG A 227 -10.54 -10.00 -19.56
CA ARG A 227 -9.97 -9.08 -20.55
C ARG A 227 -9.58 -7.74 -19.96
N LEU A 228 -10.25 -7.32 -18.88
CA LEU A 228 -9.98 -6.06 -18.20
C LEU A 228 -8.73 -6.15 -17.30
N LEU A 229 -8.47 -7.30 -16.68
CA LEU A 229 -7.37 -7.48 -15.71
C LEU A 229 -5.99 -7.00 -16.21
N PRO A 230 -5.51 -7.34 -17.43
CA PRO A 230 -4.20 -6.87 -17.90
C PRO A 230 -4.11 -5.35 -18.04
N THR A 231 -5.24 -4.67 -18.22
CA THR A 231 -5.28 -3.22 -18.43
C THR A 231 -5.00 -2.44 -17.13
N VAL A 232 -5.12 -3.10 -15.97
CA VAL A 232 -4.80 -2.53 -14.65
C VAL A 232 -3.33 -2.10 -14.56
N PHE A 233 -2.40 -2.86 -15.17
CA PHE A 233 -0.99 -2.50 -15.17
C PHE A 233 -0.66 -1.18 -15.90
N LYS A 234 -1.59 -0.69 -16.73
CA LYS A 234 -1.48 0.59 -17.44
C LYS A 234 -2.53 1.60 -16.97
N GLY A 235 -3.29 1.29 -15.93
CA GLY A 235 -4.37 2.15 -15.42
C GLY A 235 -5.53 2.36 -16.40
N ARG A 236 -5.64 1.56 -17.48
CA ARG A 236 -6.67 1.75 -18.52
C ARG A 236 -8.03 1.17 -18.16
N HIS A 237 -8.11 0.30 -17.16
CA HIS A 237 -9.36 -0.30 -16.68
C HIS A 237 -10.37 0.76 -16.20
N VAL A 238 -9.90 1.91 -15.70
CA VAL A 238 -10.79 3.02 -15.27
C VAL A 238 -11.61 3.64 -16.41
N GLN A 239 -11.28 3.34 -17.66
CA GLN A 239 -12.05 3.78 -18.85
C GLN A 239 -13.18 2.80 -19.19
N ALA A 240 -13.26 1.65 -18.55
CA ALA A 240 -14.32 0.68 -18.77
C ALA A 240 -15.64 1.16 -18.13
N PRO A 241 -16.78 1.00 -18.80
CA PRO A 241 -18.07 1.48 -18.26
C PRO A 241 -18.50 0.77 -16.97
N GLU A 242 -17.92 -0.40 -16.67
CA GLU A 242 -18.17 -1.14 -15.45
C GLU A 242 -17.31 -0.69 -14.27
N VAL A 243 -16.38 0.25 -14.49
CA VAL A 243 -15.52 0.80 -13.44
C VAL A 243 -15.92 2.26 -13.20
N SER A 244 -16.28 2.57 -11.96
CA SER A 244 -16.54 3.93 -11.52
C SER A 244 -15.47 4.36 -10.54
N VAL A 245 -15.05 5.62 -10.60
CA VAL A 245 -14.10 6.24 -9.68
C VAL A 245 -14.75 7.47 -9.06
N ARG A 246 -14.82 7.51 -7.74
CA ARG A 246 -15.28 8.66 -6.96
C ARG A 246 -14.22 9.04 -5.95
N ARG A 247 -14.26 10.25 -5.42
CA ARG A 247 -13.37 10.71 -4.38
C ARG A 247 -14.14 11.02 -3.12
N ALA A 248 -13.61 10.66 -1.97
CA ALA A 248 -14.22 10.92 -0.68
C ALA A 248 -13.16 11.07 0.40
N ARG A 249 -13.48 11.79 1.46
CA ARG A 249 -12.69 11.81 2.70
C ARG A 249 -13.01 10.64 3.60
N GLU A 250 -14.25 10.21 3.57
CA GLU A 250 -14.75 9.09 4.35
C GLU A 250 -15.64 8.19 3.50
N LEU A 251 -15.44 6.88 3.62
CA LEU A 251 -16.30 5.87 3.03
C LEU A 251 -16.75 4.89 4.12
N ARG A 252 -18.06 4.72 4.28
CA ARG A 252 -18.62 3.56 4.96
C ARG A 252 -18.99 2.51 3.93
N VAL A 253 -18.49 1.29 4.09
CA VAL A 253 -18.77 0.17 3.19
C VAL A 253 -19.32 -1.02 3.96
N SER A 254 -20.38 -1.61 3.41
CA SER A 254 -20.98 -2.87 3.88
C SER A 254 -21.32 -3.77 2.68
N ALA A 255 -21.62 -5.04 2.94
CA ALA A 255 -21.99 -5.99 1.89
C ALA A 255 -23.08 -6.97 2.37
N ASP A 256 -23.73 -7.64 1.42
CA ASP A 256 -24.77 -8.64 1.66
C ASP A 256 -24.26 -9.98 2.22
N ARG A 257 -22.94 -10.14 2.29
CA ARG A 257 -22.26 -11.28 2.90
C ARG A 257 -20.94 -10.85 3.53
N PRO A 258 -20.33 -11.67 4.42
CA PRO A 258 -19.06 -11.31 5.05
C PRO A 258 -17.91 -11.14 4.04
N PHE A 259 -17.14 -10.09 4.22
CA PHE A 259 -15.86 -9.86 3.55
C PHE A 259 -14.86 -9.26 4.53
N THR A 260 -13.63 -9.71 4.43
CA THR A 260 -12.50 -9.07 5.07
C THR A 260 -12.01 -7.91 4.19
N LEU A 261 -11.82 -6.73 4.76
CA LEU A 261 -11.08 -5.65 4.11
C LEU A 261 -9.59 -5.95 4.24
N TYR A 262 -8.90 -5.95 3.12
CA TYR A 262 -7.44 -6.04 3.05
C TYR A 262 -6.86 -4.64 2.80
N ALA A 263 -5.77 -4.30 3.48
CA ALA A 263 -5.05 -3.05 3.25
C ALA A 263 -3.55 -3.34 3.13
N ASP A 264 -2.92 -2.81 2.09
CA ASP A 264 -1.52 -3.06 1.74
C ASP A 264 -1.15 -4.57 1.69
N GLY A 265 -2.14 -5.42 1.37
CA GLY A 265 -2.01 -6.88 1.26
C GLY A 265 -2.29 -7.67 2.54
N ASP A 266 -2.52 -7.02 3.67
CA ASP A 266 -2.82 -7.66 4.96
C ASP A 266 -4.31 -7.49 5.35
N PRO A 267 -4.91 -8.48 6.03
CA PRO A 267 -6.27 -8.34 6.54
C PRO A 267 -6.30 -7.29 7.67
N ILE A 268 -7.22 -6.35 7.59
CA ILE A 268 -7.27 -5.22 8.53
C ILE A 268 -8.57 -5.15 9.34
N ALA A 269 -9.72 -5.46 8.74
CA ALA A 269 -11.03 -5.42 9.39
C ALA A 269 -12.07 -6.28 8.64
N GLU A 270 -13.18 -6.59 9.29
CA GLU A 270 -14.34 -7.23 8.67
C GLU A 270 -15.41 -6.18 8.36
N LEU A 271 -16.11 -6.32 7.20
CA LEU A 271 -17.24 -5.45 6.88
C LEU A 271 -18.41 -5.64 7.88
N PRO A 272 -19.17 -4.58 8.25
CA PRO A 272 -19.08 -3.19 7.76
C PRO A 272 -17.93 -2.40 8.40
N VAL A 273 -17.32 -1.51 7.62
CA VAL A 273 -16.23 -0.64 8.10
C VAL A 273 -16.40 0.80 7.62
N THR A 274 -15.76 1.72 8.33
CA THR A 274 -15.54 3.10 7.88
C THR A 274 -14.05 3.28 7.60
N VAL A 275 -13.75 3.77 6.41
CA VAL A 275 -12.38 4.10 5.96
C VAL A 275 -12.29 5.61 5.80
N ARG A 276 -11.21 6.22 6.27
CA ARG A 276 -10.99 7.68 6.24
C ARG A 276 -9.67 8.04 5.60
N ALA A 277 -9.64 9.15 4.90
CA ALA A 277 -8.40 9.84 4.60
C ALA A 277 -7.87 10.51 5.87
N LEU A 278 -6.58 10.40 6.12
CA LEU A 278 -5.84 11.17 7.11
C LEU A 278 -4.95 12.16 6.36
N PRO A 279 -5.41 13.41 6.14
CA PRO A 279 -4.64 14.38 5.40
C PRO A 279 -3.35 14.76 6.14
N ARG A 280 -2.25 14.91 5.39
CA ARG A 280 -0.97 15.40 5.91
C ARG A 280 -0.47 14.62 7.12
N ALA A 281 -0.65 13.29 7.12
CA ALA A 281 -0.46 12.44 8.29
C ALA A 281 1.00 12.01 8.51
N VAL A 282 1.84 11.99 7.47
CA VAL A 282 3.21 11.50 7.55
C VAL A 282 4.18 12.34 6.73
N ARG A 283 5.35 12.62 7.31
CA ARG A 283 6.46 13.31 6.64
C ARG A 283 7.38 12.27 6.02
N VAL A 284 7.69 12.39 4.73
CA VAL A 284 8.45 11.38 3.97
C VAL A 284 9.54 12.03 3.15
N ILE A 285 10.75 11.44 3.16
CA ILE A 285 11.84 11.86 2.27
C ILE A 285 11.60 11.24 0.89
N VAL A 286 11.52 12.10 -0.12
CA VAL A 286 11.28 11.72 -1.53
C VAL A 286 12.31 12.35 -2.45
N PRO A 287 12.52 11.83 -3.67
CA PRO A 287 13.35 12.51 -4.68
C PRO A 287 12.84 13.92 -4.98
N ILE A 288 13.75 14.86 -5.33
CA ILE A 288 13.39 16.25 -5.69
C ILE A 288 12.40 16.26 -6.87
N GLU A 289 12.60 15.38 -7.86
CA GLU A 289 11.72 15.20 -9.03
C GLU A 289 10.79 13.99 -8.79
N SER A 290 9.97 14.05 -7.75
CA SER A 290 8.97 13.02 -7.49
C SER A 290 7.76 13.21 -8.41
N PRO A 291 7.28 12.14 -9.12
CA PRO A 291 6.17 12.20 -10.07
C PRO A 291 4.81 12.51 -9.42
#